data_0c3945d8ea3be2741c066949e770124f
#
_entry.id   0c3945d8ea3be2741c066949e770124f
#
_cell.length_a   1.000
_cell.length_b   1.000
_cell.length_c   1.000
_cell.angle_alpha   90.00
_cell.angle_beta   90.00
_cell.angle_gamma   90.00
#
_symmetry.space_group_name_H-M   'P 1'
#
loop_
_entity.id
_entity.type
_entity.pdbx_description
1 polymer ?
#
loop_
_entity_poly.entity_id
_entity_poly.type
_entity_poly.pdbx_seq_one_letter_code
_entity_poly.pdbx_strand_id
1 'polypeptide(L)'
;MIKKLMIFAVAVLSTVGIINSVYAYSEIGSVTIALEDGVNGTSINGVEFELIQVGNVVDGLYEYTEDFSDEKTDLNKVEKADEMEELAIRLNQIANEKKITGISDKTDNTGKLVFKELKAGIYLLRVTDYNEYEYVEPTLISIPTYDEDVQNSMNFDVTVIPKHTPFKVSVSKQDITDHKELEGAHLQVTDEKGKIVDEWVSGKEPHMIQNLFCGHTYTLTETIAPKNYKVAQSINFKVEESGKIQKVVMYDELMPVKVKTGDNTNTAVLFGLSGLSLLGLGLFKFRKRKN
;
A
#
# COMPACT_ATOMS: atom_id res chain seq x y z
N MET A 1 5.93 21.47 -28.61
CA MET A 1 6.27 21.07 -27.25
C MET A 1 5.08 21.44 -26.37
N ILE A 2 4.15 20.51 -26.20
CA ILE A 2 2.97 20.71 -25.35
C ILE A 2 3.41 20.32 -23.95
N LYS A 3 3.51 21.30 -23.04
CA LYS A 3 3.72 21.06 -21.62
C LYS A 3 2.46 20.34 -21.12
N LYS A 4 2.55 19.03 -20.83
CA LYS A 4 1.54 18.32 -20.04
C LYS A 4 1.51 19.00 -18.66
N LEU A 5 0.45 19.75 -18.43
CA LEU A 5 0.11 20.23 -17.11
C LEU A 5 -0.30 18.99 -16.30
N MET A 6 0.55 18.55 -15.38
CA MET A 6 0.16 17.57 -14.37
C MET A 6 -0.83 18.27 -13.45
N ILE A 7 -2.10 18.03 -13.64
CA ILE A 7 -3.13 18.40 -12.67
C ILE A 7 -2.99 17.39 -11.54
N PHE A 8 -2.29 17.80 -10.48
CA PHE A 8 -2.38 17.11 -9.21
C PHE A 8 -3.82 17.24 -8.75
N ALA A 9 -4.51 16.13 -8.53
CA ALA A 9 -5.81 16.12 -7.89
C ALA A 9 -5.63 16.52 -6.41
N VAL A 10 -5.31 17.78 -6.17
CA VAL A 10 -5.50 18.41 -4.88
C VAL A 10 -6.94 18.87 -4.91
N ALA A 11 -7.84 18.03 -4.37
CA ALA A 11 -9.18 18.48 -4.09
C ALA A 11 -9.08 19.50 -2.96
N VAL A 12 -8.95 20.77 -3.32
CA VAL A 12 -9.05 21.88 -2.36
C VAL A 12 -10.49 21.85 -1.85
N LEU A 13 -10.67 21.55 -0.57
CA LEU A 13 -11.95 21.71 0.12
C LEU A 13 -12.27 23.22 0.15
N SER A 14 -12.89 23.72 -0.91
CA SER A 14 -13.28 25.13 -0.96
C SER A 14 -14.51 25.36 -0.09
N THR A 15 -14.37 26.22 0.92
CA THR A 15 -15.52 26.73 1.66
C THR A 15 -16.46 27.46 0.71
N VAL A 16 -17.67 26.98 0.58
CA VAL A 16 -18.71 27.64 -0.21
C VAL A 16 -19.09 28.94 0.52
N GLY A 17 -18.62 30.07 0.00
CA GLY A 17 -18.99 31.40 0.51
C GLY A 17 -20.50 31.57 0.45
N ILE A 18 -21.11 32.04 1.55
CA ILE A 18 -22.53 32.24 1.77
C ILE A 18 -23.10 33.14 0.67
N ILE A 19 -23.83 32.56 -0.26
CA ILE A 19 -24.80 33.29 -1.05
C ILE A 19 -26.19 32.87 -0.51
N ASN A 20 -26.90 33.82 0.11
CA ASN A 20 -28.25 33.65 0.58
C ASN A 20 -29.22 33.39 -0.59
N SER A 21 -29.31 32.14 -0.98
CA SER A 21 -30.46 31.62 -1.74
C SER A 21 -30.60 30.17 -1.33
N VAL A 22 -31.71 29.86 -0.68
CA VAL A 22 -32.17 28.50 -0.35
C VAL A 22 -32.45 27.80 -1.67
N TYR A 23 -31.42 27.33 -2.33
CA TYR A 23 -31.53 26.31 -3.36
C TYR A 23 -31.32 24.97 -2.66
N ALA A 24 -32.34 24.16 -2.61
CA ALA A 24 -32.20 22.75 -2.35
C ALA A 24 -31.27 22.21 -3.47
N TYR A 25 -30.00 22.08 -3.17
CA TYR A 25 -29.00 21.48 -4.08
C TYR A 25 -29.32 19.98 -4.17
N SER A 26 -30.15 19.63 -5.15
CA SER A 26 -30.39 18.23 -5.54
C SER A 26 -29.57 17.84 -6.75
N GLU A 27 -28.43 18.53 -6.99
CA GLU A 27 -27.57 18.17 -8.10
C GLU A 27 -26.82 16.88 -7.76
N ILE A 28 -27.00 15.94 -8.66
CA ILE A 28 -26.38 14.62 -8.63
C ILE A 28 -25.13 14.71 -9.48
N GLY A 29 -24.03 14.23 -8.95
CA GLY A 29 -22.74 14.24 -9.64
C GLY A 29 -22.22 12.85 -9.97
N SER A 30 -21.02 12.81 -10.51
CA SER A 30 -20.28 11.58 -10.80
C SER A 30 -18.79 11.71 -10.47
N VAL A 31 -18.15 10.58 -10.17
CA VAL A 31 -16.70 10.47 -10.06
C VAL A 31 -16.21 9.50 -11.11
N THR A 32 -15.38 10.00 -12.02
CA THR A 32 -14.63 9.18 -12.98
C THR A 32 -13.23 8.92 -12.47
N ILE A 33 -12.87 7.67 -12.28
CA ILE A 33 -11.50 7.26 -12.02
C ILE A 33 -10.83 6.98 -13.37
N ALA A 34 -9.59 7.46 -13.55
CA ALA A 34 -8.79 7.17 -14.74
C ALA A 34 -7.36 6.80 -14.29
N LEU A 35 -7.03 5.52 -14.35
CA LEU A 35 -5.70 5.04 -14.02
C LEU A 35 -4.71 5.35 -15.14
N GLU A 36 -3.49 5.74 -14.77
CA GLU A 36 -2.34 5.81 -15.66
C GLU A 36 -1.60 4.48 -15.66
N ASP A 37 -0.83 4.22 -16.74
CA ASP A 37 0.00 3.03 -16.82
C ASP A 37 1.05 3.02 -15.70
N GLY A 38 1.15 1.91 -14.99
CA GLY A 38 2.18 1.68 -13.99
C GLY A 38 3.48 1.11 -14.61
N VAL A 39 4.33 0.52 -13.76
CA VAL A 39 5.56 -0.15 -14.22
C VAL A 39 5.24 -1.37 -15.09
N ASN A 40 6.24 -1.86 -15.82
CA ASN A 40 6.09 -3.03 -16.69
C ASN A 40 5.51 -4.24 -15.94
N GLY A 41 4.47 -4.84 -16.51
CA GLY A 41 3.77 -5.99 -15.95
C GLY A 41 2.52 -5.65 -15.15
N THR A 42 2.26 -4.35 -14.89
CA THR A 42 1.02 -3.92 -14.23
C THR A 42 -0.17 -3.90 -15.20
N SER A 43 -1.38 -4.00 -14.64
CA SER A 43 -2.63 -3.94 -15.40
C SER A 43 -3.57 -2.89 -14.82
N ILE A 44 -3.97 -1.92 -15.64
CA ILE A 44 -4.98 -0.92 -15.27
C ILE A 44 -6.42 -1.48 -15.28
N ASN A 45 -6.61 -2.71 -15.77
CA ASN A 45 -7.90 -3.37 -15.85
C ASN A 45 -8.22 -4.19 -14.62
N GLY A 46 -9.45 -4.10 -14.13
CA GLY A 46 -9.95 -4.93 -13.06
C GLY A 46 -9.55 -4.50 -11.65
N VAL A 47 -8.97 -3.33 -11.48
CA VAL A 47 -8.69 -2.73 -10.16
C VAL A 47 -10.01 -2.33 -9.52
N GLU A 48 -10.32 -2.86 -8.34
CA GLU A 48 -11.56 -2.57 -7.64
C GLU A 48 -11.39 -1.37 -6.72
N PHE A 49 -12.17 -0.33 -6.99
CA PHE A 49 -12.27 0.85 -6.14
C PHE A 49 -13.56 0.83 -5.34
N GLU A 50 -13.48 1.36 -4.14
CA GLU A 50 -14.63 1.63 -3.28
C GLU A 50 -14.70 3.12 -2.97
N LEU A 51 -15.90 3.67 -3.07
CA LEU A 51 -16.23 5.06 -2.76
C LEU A 51 -17.17 5.12 -1.56
N ILE A 52 -16.70 5.68 -0.45
CA ILE A 52 -17.43 5.78 0.82
C ILE A 52 -17.78 7.24 1.09
N GLN A 53 -19.03 7.57 1.28
CA GLN A 53 -19.42 8.93 1.69
C GLN A 53 -19.01 9.16 3.16
N VAL A 54 -18.10 10.08 3.41
CA VAL A 54 -17.58 10.42 4.74
C VAL A 54 -18.15 11.73 5.28
N GLY A 55 -18.62 12.62 4.41
CA GLY A 55 -19.22 13.90 4.79
C GLY A 55 -20.42 14.27 3.93
N ASN A 56 -21.40 14.90 4.56
CA ASN A 56 -22.59 15.50 3.93
C ASN A 56 -22.40 17.01 3.82
N VAL A 57 -23.16 17.65 2.93
CA VAL A 57 -23.31 19.11 2.90
C VAL A 57 -24.54 19.48 3.70
N VAL A 58 -24.35 20.24 4.78
CA VAL A 58 -25.41 20.75 5.66
C VAL A 58 -25.24 22.27 5.78
N ASP A 59 -26.22 23.04 5.36
CA ASP A 59 -26.20 24.52 5.38
C ASP A 59 -24.92 25.13 4.71
N GLY A 60 -24.42 24.46 3.66
CA GLY A 60 -23.24 24.91 2.92
C GLY A 60 -21.89 24.55 3.57
N LEU A 61 -21.88 23.78 4.62
CA LEU A 61 -20.70 23.24 5.29
C LEU A 61 -20.65 21.72 5.19
N TYR A 62 -19.44 21.16 5.30
CA TYR A 62 -19.25 19.73 5.38
C TYR A 62 -19.36 19.25 6.82
N GLU A 63 -20.22 18.26 7.05
CA GLU A 63 -20.35 17.55 8.32
C GLU A 63 -20.11 16.06 8.11
N TYR A 64 -19.39 15.41 9.02
CA TYR A 64 -19.18 13.96 8.95
C TYR A 64 -20.51 13.21 8.95
N THR A 65 -20.54 12.09 8.23
CA THR A 65 -21.61 11.10 8.40
C THR A 65 -21.53 10.49 9.80
N GLU A 66 -22.61 9.83 10.25
CA GLU A 66 -22.66 9.19 11.58
C GLU A 66 -21.49 8.23 11.82
N ASP A 67 -21.13 7.46 10.80
CA ASP A 67 -20.05 6.47 10.87
C ASP A 67 -18.67 7.09 11.16
N PHE A 68 -18.46 8.33 10.76
CA PHE A 68 -17.18 9.06 10.91
C PHE A 68 -17.24 10.18 11.95
N SER A 69 -18.31 10.27 12.73
CA SER A 69 -18.53 11.34 13.72
C SER A 69 -17.46 11.40 14.84
N ASP A 70 -16.70 10.34 15.03
CA ASP A 70 -15.58 10.29 16.00
C ASP A 70 -14.33 11.05 15.52
N GLU A 71 -14.18 11.30 14.21
CA GLU A 71 -13.07 12.10 13.68
C GLU A 71 -13.19 13.56 14.13
N LYS A 72 -12.06 14.17 14.55
CA LYS A 72 -12.05 15.52 15.14
C LYS A 72 -11.59 16.61 14.21
N THR A 73 -11.02 16.25 13.07
CA THR A 73 -10.57 17.24 12.08
C THR A 73 -11.77 17.93 11.44
N ASP A 74 -11.77 19.25 11.45
CA ASP A 74 -12.82 20.04 10.80
C ASP A 74 -12.65 19.99 9.27
N LEU A 75 -13.54 19.29 8.58
CA LEU A 75 -13.54 19.14 7.12
C LEU A 75 -13.47 20.47 6.36
N ASN A 76 -13.97 21.54 6.96
CA ASN A 76 -14.03 22.87 6.34
C ASN A 76 -12.75 23.69 6.51
N LYS A 77 -11.75 23.13 7.20
CA LYS A 77 -10.46 23.80 7.47
C LYS A 77 -9.25 23.06 6.93
N VAL A 78 -9.46 21.94 6.22
CA VAL A 78 -8.37 21.22 5.57
C VAL A 78 -8.04 21.90 4.25
N GLU A 79 -6.94 22.64 4.21
CA GLU A 79 -6.55 23.45 3.05
C GLU A 79 -5.30 22.89 2.34
N LYS A 80 -4.46 22.12 3.06
CA LYS A 80 -3.21 21.60 2.51
C LYS A 80 -3.32 20.17 2.05
N ALA A 81 -2.57 19.86 1.00
CA ALA A 81 -2.56 18.53 0.40
C ALA A 81 -2.09 17.44 1.37
N ASP A 82 -1.08 17.72 2.19
CA ASP A 82 -0.56 16.79 3.20
C ASP A 82 -1.57 16.54 4.33
N GLU A 83 -2.27 17.56 4.79
CA GLU A 83 -3.34 17.42 5.79
C GLU A 83 -4.51 16.57 5.24
N MET A 84 -4.84 16.74 3.96
CA MET A 84 -5.89 15.97 3.29
C MET A 84 -5.50 14.50 3.12
N GLU A 85 -4.24 14.23 2.73
CA GLU A 85 -3.70 12.89 2.60
C GLU A 85 -3.70 12.16 3.96
N GLU A 86 -3.21 12.81 5.02
CA GLU A 86 -3.26 12.26 6.38
C GLU A 86 -4.70 11.98 6.85
N LEU A 87 -5.64 12.88 6.55
CA LEU A 87 -7.03 12.69 6.88
C LEU A 87 -7.64 11.50 6.11
N ALA A 88 -7.34 11.38 4.81
CA ALA A 88 -7.81 10.24 4.01
C ALA A 88 -7.31 8.91 4.58
N ILE A 89 -6.04 8.83 4.98
CA ILE A 89 -5.46 7.65 5.62
C ILE A 89 -6.18 7.32 6.93
N ARG A 90 -6.44 8.30 7.80
CA ARG A 90 -7.18 8.09 9.06
C ARG A 90 -8.61 7.62 8.82
N LEU A 91 -9.32 8.25 7.89
CA LEU A 91 -10.69 7.85 7.55
C LEU A 91 -10.75 6.43 6.96
N ASN A 92 -9.73 6.05 6.16
CA ASN A 92 -9.59 4.68 5.69
C ASN A 92 -9.35 3.68 6.83
N GLN A 93 -8.56 4.04 7.83
CA GLN A 93 -8.38 3.21 9.04
C GLN A 93 -9.68 3.04 9.81
N ILE A 94 -10.44 4.13 10.04
CA ILE A 94 -11.74 4.09 10.68
C ILE A 94 -12.71 3.19 9.90
N ALA A 95 -12.75 3.33 8.57
CA ALA A 95 -13.59 2.50 7.71
C ALA A 95 -13.24 1.01 7.85
N ASN A 96 -11.96 0.66 7.88
CA ASN A 96 -11.49 -0.70 8.07
C ASN A 96 -11.85 -1.26 9.45
N GLU A 97 -11.61 -0.48 10.52
CA GLU A 97 -11.88 -0.89 11.90
C GLU A 97 -13.38 -1.10 12.15
N LYS A 98 -14.21 -0.18 11.66
CA LYS A 98 -15.67 -0.25 11.81
C LYS A 98 -16.34 -1.10 10.73
N LYS A 99 -15.59 -1.59 9.72
CA LYS A 99 -16.10 -2.34 8.54
C LYS A 99 -17.16 -1.56 7.76
N ILE A 100 -16.91 -0.26 7.61
CA ILE A 100 -17.78 0.61 6.81
C ILE A 100 -17.46 0.32 5.35
N THR A 101 -18.51 0.16 4.55
CA THR A 101 -18.43 -0.09 3.10
C THR A 101 -19.20 0.97 2.34
N GLY A 102 -18.79 1.21 1.10
CA GLY A 102 -19.45 2.11 0.16
C GLY A 102 -19.92 1.40 -1.09
N ILE A 103 -19.91 2.12 -2.20
CA ILE A 103 -20.17 1.57 -3.52
C ILE A 103 -18.85 1.14 -4.15
N SER A 104 -18.81 -0.06 -4.74
CA SER A 104 -17.59 -0.60 -5.38
C SER A 104 -17.86 -0.91 -6.83
N ASP A 105 -16.82 -0.71 -7.66
CA ASP A 105 -16.80 -1.15 -9.06
C ASP A 105 -15.36 -1.31 -9.53
N LYS A 106 -15.16 -1.92 -10.71
CA LYS A 106 -13.84 -2.24 -11.28
C LYS A 106 -13.55 -1.40 -12.52
N THR A 107 -12.27 -1.05 -12.65
CA THR A 107 -11.79 -0.40 -13.88
C THR A 107 -11.92 -1.33 -15.08
N ASP A 108 -12.23 -0.74 -16.23
CA ASP A 108 -12.25 -1.41 -17.52
C ASP A 108 -10.84 -1.56 -18.14
N ASN A 109 -10.77 -2.11 -19.35
CA ASN A 109 -9.51 -2.29 -20.09
C ASN A 109 -8.81 -0.98 -20.51
N THR A 110 -9.46 0.17 -20.31
CA THR A 110 -8.88 1.51 -20.50
C THR A 110 -8.48 2.17 -19.19
N GLY A 111 -8.55 1.44 -18.07
CA GLY A 111 -8.25 1.95 -16.73
C GLY A 111 -9.32 2.87 -16.17
N LYS A 112 -10.54 2.86 -16.73
CA LYS A 112 -11.61 3.76 -16.32
C LYS A 112 -12.72 3.05 -15.57
N LEU A 113 -13.30 3.81 -14.64
CA LEU A 113 -14.51 3.45 -13.93
C LEU A 113 -15.29 4.73 -13.60
N VAL A 114 -16.63 4.66 -13.51
CA VAL A 114 -17.47 5.83 -13.22
C VAL A 114 -18.51 5.49 -12.15
N PHE A 115 -18.41 6.14 -11.00
CA PHE A 115 -19.46 6.18 -10.00
C PHE A 115 -20.45 7.30 -10.34
N LYS A 116 -21.74 6.97 -10.42
CA LYS A 116 -22.81 7.89 -10.83
C LYS A 116 -23.80 8.13 -9.70
N GLU A 117 -24.67 9.11 -9.90
CA GLU A 117 -25.77 9.44 -8.99
C GLU A 117 -25.32 9.78 -7.57
N LEU A 118 -24.16 10.44 -7.46
CA LEU A 118 -23.56 10.83 -6.20
C LEU A 118 -24.13 12.16 -5.71
N LYS A 119 -24.54 12.21 -4.45
CA LYS A 119 -24.98 13.44 -3.79
C LYS A 119 -23.79 14.35 -3.50
N ALA A 120 -24.07 15.65 -3.32
CA ALA A 120 -23.06 16.57 -2.81
C ALA A 120 -22.52 16.09 -1.45
N GLY A 121 -21.20 16.12 -1.28
CA GLY A 121 -20.53 15.64 -0.07
C GLY A 121 -19.06 15.39 -0.26
N ILE A 122 -18.43 14.79 0.75
CA ILE A 122 -17.05 14.32 0.71
C ILE A 122 -17.04 12.80 0.68
N TYR A 123 -16.22 12.27 -0.19
CA TYR A 123 -16.08 10.83 -0.42
C TYR A 123 -14.63 10.39 -0.21
N LEU A 124 -14.45 9.27 0.48
CA LEU A 124 -13.21 8.55 0.55
C LEU A 124 -13.15 7.56 -0.61
N LEU A 125 -12.16 7.71 -1.47
CA LEU A 125 -11.82 6.74 -2.51
C LEU A 125 -10.68 5.86 -2.02
N ARG A 126 -10.85 4.54 -2.13
CA ARG A 126 -9.80 3.55 -1.81
C ARG A 126 -9.84 2.37 -2.78
N VAL A 127 -8.75 1.62 -2.85
CA VAL A 127 -8.70 0.35 -3.56
C VAL A 127 -9.03 -0.77 -2.58
N THR A 128 -9.86 -1.73 -2.99
CA THR A 128 -10.19 -2.95 -2.23
C THR A 128 -9.61 -4.21 -2.85
N ASP A 129 -9.30 -4.16 -4.15
CA ASP A 129 -8.59 -5.22 -4.88
C ASP A 129 -7.67 -4.58 -5.93
N TYR A 130 -6.36 -4.68 -5.71
CA TYR A 130 -5.37 -4.11 -6.62
C TYR A 130 -5.23 -4.90 -7.92
N ASN A 131 -5.71 -6.15 -7.95
CA ASN A 131 -5.44 -7.07 -9.05
C ASN A 131 -3.91 -7.12 -9.32
N GLU A 132 -3.48 -6.77 -10.52
CA GLU A 132 -2.06 -6.66 -10.91
C GLU A 132 -1.65 -5.19 -11.13
N TYR A 133 -2.11 -4.29 -10.26
CA TYR A 133 -1.78 -2.86 -10.31
C TYR A 133 -0.92 -2.43 -9.12
N GLU A 134 -0.52 -1.17 -9.11
CA GLU A 134 0.32 -0.55 -8.11
C GLU A 134 -0.49 -0.10 -6.87
N TYR A 135 0.21 0.21 -5.79
CA TYR A 135 -0.41 0.85 -4.62
C TYR A 135 -0.98 2.21 -4.98
N VAL A 136 -2.22 2.43 -4.64
CA VAL A 136 -2.94 3.70 -4.75
C VAL A 136 -3.27 4.19 -3.35
N GLU A 137 -2.87 5.40 -3.02
CA GLU A 137 -3.20 5.99 -1.72
C GLU A 137 -4.68 6.33 -1.62
N PRO A 138 -5.31 6.08 -0.46
CA PRO A 138 -6.66 6.59 -0.20
C PRO A 138 -6.70 8.10 -0.37
N THR A 139 -7.76 8.62 -1.00
CA THR A 139 -7.90 10.05 -1.25
C THR A 139 -9.32 10.54 -0.97
N LEU A 140 -9.46 11.82 -0.65
CA LEU A 140 -10.75 12.47 -0.47
C LEU A 140 -11.16 13.22 -1.74
N ILE A 141 -12.42 13.12 -2.07
CA ILE A 141 -13.03 13.78 -3.23
C ILE A 141 -14.24 14.56 -2.75
N SER A 142 -14.31 15.84 -3.10
CA SER A 142 -15.52 16.64 -2.86
C SER A 142 -16.41 16.65 -4.11
N ILE A 143 -17.71 16.57 -3.92
CA ILE A 143 -18.73 16.80 -4.93
C ILE A 143 -19.68 17.88 -4.40
N PRO A 144 -19.80 19.02 -5.08
CA PRO A 144 -18.99 19.46 -6.22
C PRO A 144 -17.56 19.82 -5.82
N THR A 145 -16.67 19.87 -6.84
CA THR A 145 -15.36 20.51 -6.72
C THR A 145 -15.39 21.88 -7.40
N TYR A 146 -14.49 22.77 -6.96
CA TYR A 146 -14.33 24.07 -7.58
C TYR A 146 -13.38 23.95 -8.77
N ASP A 147 -13.77 24.46 -9.92
CA ASP A 147 -12.95 24.49 -11.11
C ASP A 147 -12.25 25.86 -11.22
N GLU A 148 -10.93 25.91 -11.03
CA GLU A 148 -10.14 27.14 -11.10
C GLU A 148 -10.08 27.73 -12.51
N ASP A 149 -10.22 26.89 -13.56
CA ASP A 149 -10.16 27.31 -14.95
C ASP A 149 -11.47 27.97 -15.41
N VAL A 150 -12.57 27.68 -14.71
CA VAL A 150 -13.88 28.26 -14.98
C VAL A 150 -14.35 29.07 -13.76
N GLN A 151 -13.98 30.33 -13.69
CA GLN A 151 -14.33 31.23 -12.60
C GLN A 151 -15.82 31.12 -12.22
N ASN A 152 -16.09 30.71 -10.96
CA ASN A 152 -17.42 30.55 -10.35
C ASN A 152 -18.27 29.37 -10.85
N SER A 153 -17.69 28.29 -11.36
CA SER A 153 -18.48 27.09 -11.65
C SER A 153 -18.15 25.97 -10.67
N MET A 154 -19.20 25.34 -10.16
CA MET A 154 -19.11 24.11 -9.38
C MET A 154 -19.20 22.94 -10.34
N ASN A 155 -18.19 22.06 -10.30
CA ASN A 155 -18.16 20.87 -11.13
C ASN A 155 -18.66 19.66 -10.31
N PHE A 156 -19.77 19.07 -10.76
CA PHE A 156 -20.35 17.86 -10.15
C PHE A 156 -19.83 16.58 -10.78
N ASP A 157 -19.25 16.65 -11.99
CA ASP A 157 -18.65 15.51 -12.69
C ASP A 157 -17.13 15.53 -12.55
N VAL A 158 -16.65 14.94 -11.46
CA VAL A 158 -15.23 15.00 -11.06
C VAL A 158 -14.45 13.87 -11.72
N THR A 159 -13.31 14.18 -12.34
CA THR A 159 -12.36 13.18 -12.82
C THR A 159 -11.14 13.13 -11.90
N VAL A 160 -10.80 11.93 -11.43
CA VAL A 160 -9.68 11.68 -10.55
C VAL A 160 -8.67 10.79 -11.26
N ILE A 161 -7.41 11.23 -11.26
CA ILE A 161 -6.25 10.43 -11.65
C ILE A 161 -5.51 10.13 -10.35
N PRO A 162 -5.73 8.94 -9.73
CA PRO A 162 -5.11 8.61 -8.46
C PRO A 162 -3.60 8.52 -8.58
N LYS A 163 -2.88 9.01 -7.55
CA LYS A 163 -1.44 8.77 -7.42
C LYS A 163 -1.20 7.30 -7.13
N HIS A 164 -0.25 6.71 -7.83
CA HIS A 164 0.13 5.32 -7.63
C HIS A 164 1.65 5.16 -7.48
N THR A 165 2.08 4.10 -6.86
CA THR A 165 3.49 3.74 -6.69
C THR A 165 3.64 2.22 -6.67
N PRO A 166 4.70 1.67 -7.32
CA PRO A 166 4.94 0.24 -7.26
C PRO A 166 5.05 -0.26 -5.83
N PHE A 167 4.52 -1.45 -5.57
CA PHE A 167 4.84 -2.16 -4.34
C PHE A 167 6.33 -2.47 -4.31
N LYS A 168 6.99 -2.16 -3.19
CA LYS A 168 8.44 -2.26 -3.04
C LYS A 168 8.78 -3.25 -1.94
N VAL A 169 9.56 -4.27 -2.30
CA VAL A 169 10.11 -5.23 -1.34
C VAL A 169 11.62 -5.13 -1.35
N SER A 170 12.19 -4.84 -0.18
CA SER A 170 13.64 -4.80 0.04
C SER A 170 14.09 -6.13 0.61
N VAL A 171 14.93 -6.87 -0.11
CA VAL A 171 15.46 -8.16 0.31
C VAL A 171 16.89 -8.00 0.79
N SER A 172 17.13 -8.31 2.07
CA SER A 172 18.45 -8.38 2.70
C SER A 172 18.92 -9.81 2.77
N LYS A 173 20.20 -10.05 2.44
CA LYS A 173 20.89 -11.32 2.63
C LYS A 173 21.95 -11.14 3.71
N GLN A 174 21.77 -11.71 4.90
CA GLN A 174 22.56 -11.38 6.08
C GLN A 174 23.18 -12.59 6.75
N ASP A 175 24.35 -12.39 7.38
CA ASP A 175 24.91 -13.34 8.35
C ASP A 175 24.02 -13.38 9.60
N ILE A 176 23.68 -14.59 10.04
CA ILE A 176 22.81 -14.78 11.23
C ILE A 176 23.47 -14.30 12.53
N THR A 177 24.80 -14.16 12.56
CA THR A 177 25.56 -13.86 13.77
C THR A 177 25.71 -12.36 14.01
N ASP A 178 26.07 -11.60 12.96
CA ASP A 178 26.36 -10.17 13.10
C ASP A 178 25.42 -9.27 12.28
N HIS A 179 24.47 -9.88 11.57
CA HIS A 179 23.44 -9.20 10.77
C HIS A 179 23.97 -8.29 9.66
N LYS A 180 25.22 -8.52 9.21
CA LYS A 180 25.78 -7.81 8.07
C LYS A 180 25.34 -8.42 6.75
N GLU A 181 25.18 -7.57 5.75
CA GLU A 181 24.90 -8.01 4.39
C GLU A 181 26.00 -8.96 3.89
N LEU A 182 25.58 -10.05 3.25
CA LEU A 182 26.43 -11.04 2.65
C LEU A 182 26.46 -10.89 1.14
N GLU A 183 27.66 -10.70 0.59
CA GLU A 183 27.87 -10.62 -0.85
C GLU A 183 28.06 -12.02 -1.48
N GLY A 184 27.57 -12.19 -2.71
CA GLY A 184 27.85 -13.37 -3.53
C GLY A 184 26.86 -14.53 -3.39
N ALA A 185 25.75 -14.36 -2.68
CA ALA A 185 24.62 -15.29 -2.74
C ALA A 185 23.86 -15.12 -4.05
N HIS A 186 23.54 -16.21 -4.75
CA HIS A 186 22.61 -16.17 -5.87
C HIS A 186 21.19 -16.39 -5.36
N LEU A 187 20.35 -15.42 -5.57
CA LEU A 187 18.98 -15.37 -5.08
C LEU A 187 18.02 -15.27 -6.24
N GLN A 188 16.86 -15.89 -6.08
CA GLN A 188 15.74 -15.75 -7.01
C GLN A 188 14.42 -15.63 -6.23
N VAL A 189 13.48 -14.89 -6.81
CA VAL A 189 12.09 -14.83 -6.34
C VAL A 189 11.20 -15.43 -7.41
N THR A 190 10.33 -16.35 -7.00
CA THR A 190 9.33 -16.96 -7.87
C THR A 190 7.92 -16.64 -7.40
N ASP A 191 6.98 -16.56 -8.35
CA ASP A 191 5.55 -16.46 -8.06
C ASP A 191 4.94 -17.83 -7.63
N GLU A 192 3.65 -17.84 -7.35
CA GLU A 192 2.91 -19.05 -6.95
C GLU A 192 2.87 -20.15 -8.03
N LYS A 193 3.15 -19.79 -9.29
CA LYS A 193 3.23 -20.72 -10.42
C LYS A 193 4.64 -21.23 -10.68
N GLY A 194 5.63 -20.78 -9.87
CA GLY A 194 7.03 -21.11 -10.01
C GLY A 194 7.76 -20.34 -11.11
N LYS A 195 7.15 -19.29 -11.67
CA LYS A 195 7.82 -18.41 -12.63
C LYS A 195 8.77 -17.49 -11.89
N ILE A 196 10.02 -17.40 -12.37
CA ILE A 196 11.00 -16.45 -11.83
C ILE A 196 10.54 -15.03 -12.18
N VAL A 197 10.37 -14.19 -11.16
CA VAL A 197 9.99 -12.77 -11.29
C VAL A 197 11.17 -11.84 -11.10
N ASP A 198 12.19 -12.29 -10.33
CA ASP A 198 13.46 -11.58 -10.18
C ASP A 198 14.58 -12.56 -9.79
N GLU A 199 15.82 -12.26 -10.23
CA GLU A 199 17.03 -12.99 -9.86
C GLU A 199 18.26 -12.06 -9.83
N TRP A 200 19.12 -12.24 -8.82
CA TRP A 200 20.30 -11.39 -8.63
C TRP A 200 21.38 -12.08 -7.80
N VAL A 201 22.54 -11.44 -7.73
CA VAL A 201 23.61 -11.79 -6.80
C VAL A 201 23.65 -10.75 -5.69
N SER A 202 23.62 -11.19 -4.42
CA SER A 202 23.63 -10.29 -3.27
C SER A 202 24.89 -9.43 -3.21
N GLY A 203 24.72 -8.17 -2.81
CA GLY A 203 25.76 -7.17 -2.66
C GLY A 203 25.87 -6.68 -1.21
N LYS A 204 26.45 -5.49 -1.04
CA LYS A 204 26.58 -4.80 0.25
C LYS A 204 25.32 -4.13 0.74
N GLU A 205 24.36 -3.96 -0.14
CA GLU A 205 23.09 -3.29 0.12
C GLU A 205 21.93 -4.24 -0.19
N PRO A 206 20.79 -4.08 0.48
CA PRO A 206 19.60 -4.84 0.14
C PRO A 206 19.16 -4.64 -1.31
N HIS A 207 18.66 -5.71 -1.94
CA HIS A 207 18.10 -5.66 -3.28
C HIS A 207 16.65 -5.21 -3.27
N MET A 208 16.28 -4.29 -4.18
CA MET A 208 14.92 -3.75 -4.27
C MET A 208 14.14 -4.37 -5.42
N ILE A 209 13.01 -4.99 -5.11
CA ILE A 209 12.08 -5.56 -6.09
C ILE A 209 10.85 -4.65 -6.19
N GLN A 210 10.42 -4.33 -7.42
CA GLN A 210 9.30 -3.41 -7.68
C GLN A 210 8.21 -4.02 -8.57
N ASN A 211 8.35 -5.29 -8.97
CA ASN A 211 7.43 -5.96 -9.91
C ASN A 211 6.61 -7.04 -9.21
N LEU A 212 6.25 -6.78 -7.95
CA LEU A 212 5.43 -7.69 -7.15
C LEU A 212 4.05 -7.08 -6.93
N PHE A 213 3.03 -7.93 -6.84
CA PHE A 213 1.64 -7.51 -6.67
C PHE A 213 1.13 -7.77 -5.27
N CYS A 214 0.30 -6.87 -4.78
CA CYS A 214 -0.33 -6.97 -3.46
C CYS A 214 -1.14 -8.26 -3.33
N GLY A 215 -1.09 -8.85 -2.15
CA GLY A 215 -1.87 -10.04 -1.86
C GLY A 215 -1.32 -11.35 -2.40
N HIS A 216 -0.38 -11.31 -3.36
CA HIS A 216 0.29 -12.50 -3.90
C HIS A 216 1.40 -12.99 -2.97
N THR A 217 1.61 -14.31 -2.99
CA THR A 217 2.69 -14.97 -2.25
C THR A 217 3.84 -15.28 -3.18
N TYR A 218 5.04 -14.94 -2.74
CA TYR A 218 6.28 -15.20 -3.47
C TYR A 218 7.23 -16.06 -2.63
N THR A 219 8.09 -16.81 -3.31
CA THR A 219 9.11 -17.63 -2.68
C THR A 219 10.49 -17.06 -3.01
N LEU A 220 11.22 -16.62 -1.97
CA LEU A 220 12.62 -16.26 -2.05
C LEU A 220 13.47 -17.52 -1.83
N THR A 221 14.33 -17.84 -2.78
CA THR A 221 15.21 -19.01 -2.76
C THR A 221 16.63 -18.61 -2.98
N GLU A 222 17.55 -19.12 -2.16
CA GLU A 222 18.96 -19.07 -2.40
C GLU A 222 19.36 -20.30 -3.23
N THR A 223 19.90 -20.07 -4.42
CA THR A 223 20.36 -21.14 -5.32
C THR A 223 21.83 -21.46 -5.11
N ILE A 224 22.65 -20.49 -4.74
CA ILE A 224 24.07 -20.63 -4.42
C ILE A 224 24.37 -19.74 -3.21
N ALA A 225 24.89 -20.35 -2.14
CA ALA A 225 25.33 -19.59 -0.96
C ALA A 225 26.70 -18.93 -1.17
N PRO A 226 27.00 -17.85 -0.43
CA PRO A 226 28.33 -17.28 -0.38
C PRO A 226 29.37 -18.30 0.12
N LYS A 227 30.62 -18.05 -0.21
CA LYS A 227 31.73 -18.96 0.20
C LYS A 227 31.74 -19.15 1.72
N ASN A 228 31.81 -20.41 2.15
CA ASN A 228 31.82 -20.89 3.54
C ASN A 228 30.47 -20.78 4.27
N TYR A 229 29.39 -20.45 3.59
CA TYR A 229 28.04 -20.47 4.14
C TYR A 229 27.25 -21.70 3.65
N LYS A 230 26.25 -22.09 4.43
CA LYS A 230 25.26 -23.10 4.02
C LYS A 230 24.16 -22.41 3.23
N VAL A 231 23.62 -23.09 2.21
CA VAL A 231 22.44 -22.61 1.49
C VAL A 231 21.26 -22.46 2.49
N ALA A 232 20.65 -21.29 2.51
CA ALA A 232 19.49 -21.01 3.36
C ALA A 232 18.26 -21.76 2.88
N GLN A 233 17.31 -21.98 3.80
CA GLN A 233 15.98 -22.43 3.45
C GLN A 233 15.19 -21.34 2.74
N SER A 234 14.38 -21.71 1.75
CA SER A 234 13.51 -20.77 1.06
C SER A 234 12.51 -20.12 2.02
N ILE A 235 12.15 -18.87 1.75
CA ILE A 235 11.22 -18.06 2.54
C ILE A 235 10.02 -17.73 1.66
N ASN A 236 8.81 -18.00 2.16
CA ASN A 236 7.58 -17.52 1.54
C ASN A 236 7.21 -16.18 2.19
N PHE A 237 6.88 -15.19 1.37
CA PHE A 237 6.38 -13.91 1.83
C PHE A 237 5.20 -13.45 0.98
N LYS A 238 4.25 -12.76 1.60
CA LYS A 238 3.12 -12.14 0.93
C LYS A 238 3.36 -10.64 0.82
N VAL A 239 3.07 -10.05 -0.33
CA VAL A 239 3.18 -8.59 -0.50
C VAL A 239 2.02 -7.91 0.23
N GLU A 240 2.38 -7.00 1.15
CA GLU A 240 1.44 -6.27 2.00
C GLU A 240 0.85 -5.08 1.26
N GLU A 241 -0.40 -4.75 1.62
CA GLU A 241 -1.09 -3.56 1.14
C GLU A 241 -0.50 -2.31 1.82
N SER A 242 0.60 -1.82 1.26
CA SER A 242 1.29 -0.65 1.80
C SER A 242 2.12 0.06 0.74
N GLY A 243 2.04 1.38 0.67
CA GLY A 243 2.97 2.21 -0.12
C GLY A 243 4.39 2.27 0.45
N LYS A 244 4.63 1.66 1.62
CA LYS A 244 5.95 1.60 2.26
C LYS A 244 6.77 0.41 1.74
N ILE A 245 8.09 0.51 1.91
CA ILE A 245 9.00 -0.59 1.57
C ILE A 245 8.82 -1.73 2.58
N GLN A 246 8.34 -2.88 2.11
CA GLN A 246 8.32 -4.13 2.88
C GLN A 246 9.73 -4.71 2.94
N LYS A 247 10.15 -5.20 4.11
CA LYS A 247 11.48 -5.79 4.30
C LYS A 247 11.39 -7.30 4.45
N VAL A 248 12.20 -8.02 3.68
CA VAL A 248 12.38 -9.47 3.77
C VAL A 248 13.86 -9.73 4.04
N VAL A 249 14.17 -10.54 5.05
CA VAL A 249 15.55 -10.86 5.42
C VAL A 249 15.76 -12.37 5.34
N MET A 250 16.79 -12.79 4.59
CA MET A 250 17.24 -14.17 4.54
C MET A 250 18.60 -14.28 5.22
N TYR A 251 18.69 -15.17 6.20
CA TYR A 251 19.92 -15.38 6.98
C TYR A 251 20.68 -16.62 6.51
N ASP A 252 22.01 -16.49 6.49
CA ASP A 252 22.93 -17.60 6.32
C ASP A 252 23.71 -17.91 7.59
N GLU A 253 24.02 -19.19 7.74
CA GLU A 253 24.86 -19.73 8.78
C GLU A 253 26.19 -20.18 8.20
N LEU A 254 27.31 -19.79 8.84
CA LEU A 254 28.64 -20.27 8.48
C LEU A 254 28.72 -21.81 8.56
N MET A 255 29.37 -22.41 7.59
CA MET A 255 29.71 -23.85 7.69
C MET A 255 30.65 -24.07 8.88
N PRO A 256 30.43 -25.14 9.67
CA PRO A 256 31.34 -25.47 10.74
C PRO A 256 32.74 -25.74 10.17
N VAL A 257 33.74 -25.05 10.70
CA VAL A 257 35.13 -25.28 10.32
C VAL A 257 35.49 -26.70 10.73
N LYS A 258 35.81 -27.56 9.75
CA LYS A 258 36.45 -28.86 10.05
C LYS A 258 37.86 -28.59 10.58
N VAL A 259 37.99 -28.42 11.87
CA VAL A 259 39.31 -28.42 12.50
C VAL A 259 39.85 -29.84 12.32
N LYS A 260 40.88 -30.00 11.48
CA LYS A 260 41.70 -31.21 11.53
C LYS A 260 42.45 -31.23 12.85
N THR A 261 41.83 -31.71 13.89
CA THR A 261 42.52 -32.09 15.10
C THR A 261 43.31 -33.37 14.78
N GLY A 262 44.59 -33.18 14.46
CA GLY A 262 45.53 -34.29 14.42
C GLY A 262 45.82 -34.73 15.85
N ASP A 263 44.88 -35.38 16.49
CA ASP A 263 45.10 -36.18 17.68
C ASP A 263 44.00 -37.22 17.86
N ASN A 264 44.44 -38.50 17.91
CA ASN A 264 43.60 -39.65 18.12
C ASN A 264 43.18 -39.72 19.61
N THR A 265 42.29 -38.89 20.05
CA THR A 265 41.62 -39.06 21.34
C THR A 265 40.09 -39.08 21.12
N ASN A 266 39.54 -40.27 21.40
CA ASN A 266 38.10 -40.48 21.52
C ASN A 266 37.48 -39.48 22.52
N THR A 267 36.86 -38.42 22.01
CA THR A 267 35.96 -37.63 22.83
C THR A 267 34.61 -37.59 22.13
N ALA A 268 33.69 -38.39 22.68
CA ALA A 268 32.28 -38.19 22.48
C ALA A 268 31.90 -36.83 23.07
N VAL A 269 31.77 -35.83 22.23
CA VAL A 269 31.30 -34.51 22.66
C VAL A 269 29.90 -34.27 22.13
N LEU A 270 29.00 -34.31 23.07
CA LEU A 270 27.75 -33.62 23.15
C LEU A 270 27.40 -32.71 21.96
N PHE A 271 26.49 -33.19 21.10
CA PHE A 271 25.67 -32.30 20.32
C PHE A 271 24.31 -32.18 21.02
N GLY A 272 24.17 -31.12 21.78
CA GLY A 272 22.92 -30.70 22.39
C GLY A 272 22.49 -29.37 21.78
N LEU A 273 21.32 -29.38 21.17
CA LEU A 273 20.36 -28.29 21.08
C LEU A 273 20.75 -27.01 20.33
N SER A 274 20.26 -26.87 19.13
CA SER A 274 19.62 -25.61 18.71
C SER A 274 18.72 -25.81 17.50
N GLY A 275 17.56 -26.37 17.75
CA GLY A 275 16.41 -26.28 16.86
C GLY A 275 15.42 -25.29 17.47
N LEU A 276 15.51 -24.04 17.12
CA LEU A 276 14.45 -23.05 17.39
C LEU A 276 14.27 -22.20 16.16
N SER A 277 13.34 -22.63 15.32
CA SER A 277 12.71 -21.82 14.31
C SER A 277 11.88 -20.74 14.98
N LEU A 278 12.34 -19.50 14.96
CA LEU A 278 11.54 -18.34 15.35
C LEU A 278 10.69 -17.91 14.15
N LEU A 279 9.50 -18.46 14.07
CA LEU A 279 8.38 -17.86 13.36
C LEU A 279 7.93 -16.63 14.17
N GLY A 280 8.37 -15.44 13.75
CA GLY A 280 7.94 -14.18 14.33
C GLY A 280 6.54 -13.80 13.85
N LEU A 281 5.52 -14.44 14.38
CA LEU A 281 4.15 -13.92 14.32
C LEU A 281 3.99 -12.90 15.44
N GLY A 282 4.01 -11.62 15.10
CA GLY A 282 3.70 -10.51 15.99
C GLY A 282 2.22 -10.53 16.39
N LEU A 283 1.89 -11.29 17.43
CA LEU A 283 0.59 -11.19 18.10
C LEU A 283 0.68 -10.08 19.14
N PHE A 284 0.16 -8.91 18.83
CA PHE A 284 -0.14 -7.89 19.84
C PHE A 284 -1.26 -8.40 20.77
N LYS A 285 -0.90 -8.85 21.97
CA LYS A 285 -1.84 -9.12 23.04
C LYS A 285 -2.17 -7.83 23.78
N PHE A 286 -3.36 -7.28 23.54
CA PHE A 286 -3.93 -6.26 24.42
C PHE A 286 -4.20 -6.87 25.80
N ARG A 287 -3.49 -6.36 26.79
CA ARG A 287 -3.69 -6.70 28.22
C ARG A 287 -4.78 -5.79 28.77
N LYS A 288 -6.00 -6.33 28.91
CA LYS A 288 -7.07 -5.69 29.72
C LYS A 288 -6.56 -5.50 31.14
N ARG A 289 -6.48 -4.26 31.60
CA ARG A 289 -6.42 -3.94 33.02
C ARG A 289 -7.85 -3.85 33.55
N LYS A 290 -8.19 -4.75 34.47
CA LYS A 290 -9.31 -4.58 35.42
C LYS A 290 -8.83 -3.67 36.53
N ASN A 291 -9.50 -2.59 36.73
CA ASN A 291 -10.06 -2.11 38.03
C ASN A 291 -10.95 -0.92 37.69
#